data_8425b066012250219daca4f710d9ff11
#
_entry.id   8425b066012250219daca4f710d9ff11
#
_cell.length_a   1.000
_cell.length_b   1.000
_cell.length_c   1.000
_cell.angle_alpha   90.00
_cell.angle_beta   90.00
_cell.angle_gamma   90.00
#
_symmetry.space_group_name_H-M   'P 1'
#
loop_
_entity.id
_entity.type
_entity.pdbx_description
1 polymer ?
#
loop_
_entity_poly.entity_id
_entity_poly.type
_entity_poly.pdbx_seq_one_letter_code
_entity_poly.pdbx_strand_id
1 'polypeptide(L)'
;MHRNSWNFDRWDTTDDPSGWTLVSDGEPVRVAHYAANSGVSANNGITAEMVYYDHENPPESIDGKIVVIPTRPHPEPPYDNNYIVNFTFNDYEWRANDDTYWELFDFVPPEFSITFDIWWQLRQRGWQIAAEGNAAGHVIVYDMAFERTEGLYTFGVPPLHESPGVILSREDGAQVIEDAKAGKTATLTLQATLEESEAYQTISYLPGRNYGTPEDEQILLINHTDGPSITQDNGALGLLAIVKYFSHIPQEHRPRTLTVFLDNRHYYPGMEGAATDVSWLNRHPEAIEKLVGMIQAEHMGEMDYREVNGKVEPVGLAEQSYLWSRNNQVLIDAAVDAAKRYGWERVQVAVPERPGINGGLQQVWWGVGSIVLGGCDRHPPHRICLDVPGYGLGGFLGMYWTTKSGIDRWNKELFKNQAHTMTELAGVLMTADLEAIRPE
;
A
#
# COMPACT_ATOMS: atom_id res chain seq x y z
N MET A 1 13.67 21.81 -8.95
CA MET A 1 12.44 21.09 -8.64
C MET A 1 11.46 21.33 -9.77
N HIS A 2 10.92 20.28 -10.35
CA HIS A 2 9.88 20.33 -11.37
C HIS A 2 8.59 19.81 -10.78
N ARG A 3 7.48 20.32 -11.27
CA ARG A 3 6.13 19.87 -10.95
C ARG A 3 5.47 19.42 -12.24
N ASN A 4 4.99 18.18 -12.26
CA ASN A 4 4.21 17.62 -13.34
C ASN A 4 2.78 17.46 -12.84
N SER A 5 1.86 18.23 -13.37
CA SER A 5 0.49 18.26 -12.88
C SER A 5 -0.54 17.81 -13.93
N TRP A 6 -1.70 17.41 -13.44
CA TRP A 6 -2.89 17.06 -14.22
C TRP A 6 -4.15 17.32 -13.41
N ASN A 7 -5.27 17.56 -14.10
CA ASN A 7 -6.56 17.70 -13.48
C ASN A 7 -7.21 16.33 -13.27
N PHE A 8 -8.00 16.20 -12.21
CA PHE A 8 -8.81 15.03 -11.90
C PHE A 8 -10.06 15.46 -11.13
N ASP A 9 -11.09 14.60 -11.13
CA ASP A 9 -12.28 14.79 -10.32
C ASP A 9 -12.02 14.28 -8.90
N ARG A 10 -11.89 15.22 -7.94
CA ARG A 10 -11.71 14.90 -6.52
C ARG A 10 -13.06 14.65 -5.87
N TRP A 11 -13.25 13.43 -5.45
CA TRP A 11 -14.34 13.07 -4.55
C TRP A 11 -13.89 13.35 -3.11
N ASP A 12 -14.73 14.06 -2.35
CA ASP A 12 -14.39 14.46 -0.98
C ASP A 12 -15.63 14.43 -0.11
N THR A 13 -15.47 14.04 1.15
CA THR A 13 -16.54 14.04 2.14
C THR A 13 -16.07 14.68 3.43
N THR A 14 -17.01 15.00 4.30
CA THR A 14 -16.68 15.58 5.61
C THR A 14 -16.06 14.54 6.54
N ASP A 15 -15.11 14.97 7.36
CA ASP A 15 -14.60 14.17 8.49
C ASP A 15 -15.63 14.07 9.63
N ASP A 16 -16.73 14.83 9.57
CA ASP A 16 -17.82 14.75 10.54
C ASP A 16 -18.68 13.51 10.25
N PRO A 17 -18.73 12.53 11.18
CA PRO A 17 -19.53 11.34 11.03
C PRO A 17 -21.02 11.58 10.78
N SER A 18 -21.54 12.77 11.04
CA SER A 18 -22.93 13.13 10.68
C SER A 18 -23.18 13.18 9.17
N GLY A 19 -22.11 13.30 8.37
CA GLY A 19 -22.19 13.29 6.90
C GLY A 19 -22.33 11.88 6.30
N TRP A 20 -22.14 10.83 7.09
CA TRP A 20 -22.25 9.42 6.66
C TRP A 20 -22.82 8.56 7.78
N THR A 21 -24.09 8.21 7.66
CA THR A 21 -24.85 7.51 8.70
C THR A 21 -25.64 6.34 8.15
N LEU A 22 -25.98 5.42 9.04
CA LEU A 22 -26.87 4.30 8.77
C LEU A 22 -27.91 4.19 9.90
N VAL A 23 -29.17 4.06 9.54
CA VAL A 23 -30.26 3.71 10.43
C VAL A 23 -30.86 2.41 9.92
N SER A 24 -30.80 1.32 10.70
CA SER A 24 -31.34 0.00 10.37
C SER A 24 -32.59 -0.27 11.19
N ASP A 25 -33.72 -0.54 10.53
CA ASP A 25 -35.02 -0.82 11.19
C ASP A 25 -35.43 0.24 12.23
N GLY A 26 -35.07 1.50 11.99
CA GLY A 26 -35.33 2.61 12.89
C GLY A 26 -34.27 2.88 13.96
N GLU A 27 -33.27 2.02 14.11
CA GLU A 27 -32.19 2.15 15.09
C GLU A 27 -30.90 2.67 14.45
N PRO A 28 -30.23 3.67 15.04
CA PRO A 28 -28.97 4.19 14.53
C PRO A 28 -27.84 3.16 14.71
N VAL A 29 -27.03 3.01 13.66
CA VAL A 29 -25.88 2.09 13.64
C VAL A 29 -24.60 2.90 13.67
N ARG A 30 -23.62 2.47 14.48
CA ARG A 30 -22.29 3.09 14.49
C ARG A 30 -21.55 2.70 13.20
N VAL A 31 -21.24 3.70 12.39
CA VAL A 31 -20.51 3.54 11.13
C VAL A 31 -19.02 3.72 11.40
N ALA A 32 -18.20 2.84 10.88
CA ALA A 32 -16.74 2.89 11.06
C ALA A 32 -16.06 3.80 10.04
N HIS A 33 -16.57 3.81 8.81
CA HIS A 33 -16.06 4.66 7.75
C HIS A 33 -17.04 4.74 6.57
N TYR A 34 -16.84 5.71 5.69
CA TYR A 34 -17.53 5.83 4.41
C TYR A 34 -16.86 4.98 3.33
N ALA A 35 -17.60 4.59 2.31
CA ALA A 35 -17.04 4.00 1.11
C ALA A 35 -16.58 5.12 0.15
N ALA A 36 -15.27 5.25 -0.05
CA ALA A 36 -14.69 6.29 -0.90
C ALA A 36 -15.13 6.13 -2.36
N ASN A 37 -15.23 7.26 -3.08
CA ASN A 37 -15.65 7.34 -4.49
C ASN A 37 -17.04 6.75 -4.79
N SER A 38 -17.83 6.52 -3.77
CA SER A 38 -19.21 6.07 -3.93
C SER A 38 -20.15 7.24 -4.22
N GLY A 39 -21.36 6.94 -4.65
CA GLY A 39 -22.42 7.91 -4.88
C GLY A 39 -22.75 8.71 -3.62
N VAL A 40 -23.51 9.78 -3.79
CA VAL A 40 -24.02 10.61 -2.71
C VAL A 40 -25.52 10.43 -2.55
N SER A 41 -25.97 10.42 -1.30
CA SER A 41 -27.40 10.44 -1.02
C SER A 41 -27.98 11.86 -1.05
N ALA A 42 -29.30 11.97 -1.20
CA ALA A 42 -29.98 13.21 -0.86
C ALA A 42 -29.80 13.54 0.63
N ASN A 43 -30.08 14.80 1.03
CA ASN A 43 -29.88 15.27 2.41
C ASN A 43 -30.60 14.41 3.48
N ASN A 44 -31.71 13.75 3.11
CA ASN A 44 -32.47 12.88 4.00
C ASN A 44 -32.05 11.41 3.91
N GLY A 45 -30.97 11.12 3.21
CA GLY A 45 -30.53 9.76 2.95
C GLY A 45 -31.37 9.04 1.88
N ILE A 46 -30.99 7.79 1.63
CA ILE A 46 -31.73 6.83 0.80
C ILE A 46 -32.36 5.82 1.72
N THR A 47 -33.69 5.67 1.66
CA THR A 47 -34.42 4.64 2.41
C THR A 47 -34.86 3.54 1.45
N ALA A 48 -34.44 2.32 1.69
CA ALA A 48 -34.79 1.17 0.88
C ALA A 48 -34.82 -0.13 1.73
N GLU A 49 -35.44 -1.16 1.18
CA GLU A 49 -35.34 -2.53 1.71
C GLU A 49 -33.87 -2.98 1.68
N MET A 50 -33.42 -3.58 2.77
CA MET A 50 -32.11 -4.24 2.80
C MET A 50 -32.16 -5.62 2.19
N VAL A 51 -31.07 -6.03 1.57
CA VAL A 51 -30.86 -7.39 1.09
C VAL A 51 -29.49 -7.90 1.53
N TYR A 52 -29.46 -9.08 2.14
CA TYR A 52 -28.23 -9.75 2.49
C TYR A 52 -27.57 -10.35 1.24
N TYR A 53 -26.30 -10.10 1.04
CA TYR A 53 -25.52 -10.70 -0.03
C TYR A 53 -24.79 -11.94 0.49
N ASP A 54 -25.32 -13.11 0.14
CA ASP A 54 -24.66 -14.37 0.36
C ASP A 54 -23.71 -14.64 -0.81
N HIS A 55 -22.41 -14.76 -0.53
CA HIS A 55 -21.40 -15.01 -1.57
C HIS A 55 -21.52 -16.39 -2.22
N GLU A 56 -22.13 -17.37 -1.52
CA GLU A 56 -22.33 -18.71 -2.07
C GLU A 56 -23.66 -18.82 -2.84
N ASN A 57 -24.67 -18.07 -2.38
CA ASN A 57 -26.00 -18.04 -2.97
C ASN A 57 -26.46 -16.58 -3.13
N PRO A 58 -25.89 -15.83 -4.11
CA PRO A 58 -26.23 -14.44 -4.29
C PRO A 58 -27.74 -14.25 -4.52
N PRO A 59 -28.34 -13.15 -3.98
CA PRO A 59 -29.75 -12.85 -4.21
C PRO A 59 -30.03 -12.64 -5.70
N GLU A 60 -31.23 -12.96 -6.15
CA GLU A 60 -31.64 -12.82 -7.55
C GLU A 60 -31.52 -11.39 -8.07
N SER A 61 -31.75 -10.40 -7.21
CA SER A 61 -31.63 -8.98 -7.55
C SER A 61 -31.30 -8.14 -6.31
N ILE A 62 -30.43 -7.15 -6.49
CA ILE A 62 -30.13 -6.11 -5.52
C ILE A 62 -30.53 -4.72 -6.04
N ASP A 63 -31.15 -4.67 -7.22
CA ASP A 63 -31.58 -3.44 -7.89
C ASP A 63 -32.52 -2.63 -7.00
N GLY A 64 -32.17 -1.35 -6.80
CA GLY A 64 -32.96 -0.43 -5.97
C GLY A 64 -32.95 -0.72 -4.46
N LYS A 65 -32.17 -1.68 -3.97
CA LYS A 65 -32.09 -2.06 -2.56
C LYS A 65 -30.78 -1.56 -1.92
N ILE A 66 -30.74 -1.52 -0.59
CA ILE A 66 -29.49 -1.39 0.17
C ILE A 66 -28.91 -2.78 0.36
N VAL A 67 -27.80 -3.08 -0.31
CA VAL A 67 -27.15 -4.37 -0.21
C VAL A 67 -26.17 -4.42 0.97
N VAL A 68 -26.32 -5.41 1.83
CA VAL A 68 -25.42 -5.66 2.98
C VAL A 68 -24.48 -6.80 2.64
N ILE A 69 -23.20 -6.49 2.55
CA ILE A 69 -22.15 -7.38 2.03
C ILE A 69 -21.12 -7.64 3.14
N PRO A 70 -21.24 -8.75 3.88
CA PRO A 70 -20.16 -9.15 4.78
C PRO A 70 -18.95 -9.61 3.97
N THR A 71 -17.75 -9.31 4.44
CA THR A 71 -16.54 -9.88 3.86
C THR A 71 -16.45 -11.36 4.21
N ARG A 72 -15.93 -12.16 3.27
CA ARG A 72 -15.67 -13.58 3.53
C ARG A 72 -14.50 -13.70 4.50
N PRO A 73 -14.57 -14.65 5.44
CA PRO A 73 -13.43 -14.96 6.27
C PRO A 73 -12.24 -15.35 5.39
N HIS A 74 -11.05 -15.13 5.92
CA HIS A 74 -9.85 -15.59 5.25
C HIS A 74 -9.90 -17.12 5.11
N PRO A 75 -9.54 -17.69 3.96
CA PRO A 75 -9.46 -19.16 3.82
C PRO A 75 -8.54 -19.75 4.88
N GLU A 76 -8.95 -20.89 5.46
CA GLU A 76 -8.09 -21.64 6.37
C GLU A 76 -6.77 -22.05 5.71
N PRO A 77 -5.66 -22.10 6.47
CA PRO A 77 -4.39 -22.61 5.96
C PRO A 77 -4.50 -24.06 5.42
N PRO A 78 -3.70 -24.47 4.44
CA PRO A 78 -2.53 -23.76 3.95
C PRO A 78 -2.91 -22.65 2.99
N TYR A 79 -2.58 -21.44 3.38
CA TYR A 79 -2.70 -20.31 2.47
C TYR A 79 -1.94 -20.64 1.19
N ASP A 80 -2.48 -20.25 0.05
CA ASP A 80 -1.67 -20.11 -1.14
C ASP A 80 -0.73 -18.92 -0.88
N ASN A 81 0.38 -19.25 -0.22
CA ASN A 81 1.35 -18.31 0.33
C ASN A 81 2.15 -17.61 -0.76
N ASN A 82 1.51 -17.32 -1.86
CA ASN A 82 2.07 -16.64 -3.00
C ASN A 82 2.68 -15.26 -2.70
N TYR A 83 2.69 -14.83 -1.45
CA TYR A 83 3.23 -13.53 -1.01
C TYR A 83 4.45 -13.67 -0.10
N ILE A 84 4.96 -14.88 0.12
CA ILE A 84 5.98 -15.09 1.09
C ILE A 84 7.36 -15.11 0.48
N VAL A 85 8.20 -14.50 1.16
CA VAL A 85 9.50 -14.04 0.78
C VAL A 85 10.56 -15.04 1.15
N ASN A 86 11.51 -15.26 0.28
CA ASN A 86 12.45 -16.35 0.37
C ASN A 86 13.54 -16.22 1.44
N PHE A 87 13.62 -15.11 2.19
CA PHE A 87 14.73 -14.90 3.08
C PHE A 87 14.36 -14.10 4.32
N THR A 88 14.65 -14.65 5.47
CA THR A 88 14.61 -13.93 6.73
C THR A 88 16.02 -13.63 7.19
N PHE A 89 16.11 -12.50 7.88
CA PHE A 89 17.28 -12.05 8.53
C PHE A 89 16.90 -11.76 10.00
N ASN A 90 17.54 -12.32 10.95
CA ASN A 90 17.50 -12.10 12.40
C ASN A 90 18.40 -13.14 13.07
N ASP A 91 19.72 -12.95 13.01
CA ASP A 91 20.72 -13.90 13.50
C ASP A 91 20.64 -15.33 12.92
N TYR A 92 19.83 -15.50 11.89
CA TYR A 92 19.65 -16.77 11.20
C TYR A 92 20.52 -16.84 9.98
N GLU A 93 21.06 -18.04 9.75
CA GLU A 93 21.72 -18.32 8.51
C GLU A 93 20.76 -18.07 7.35
N TRP A 94 21.31 -17.50 6.32
CA TRP A 94 20.65 -17.32 5.04
C TRP A 94 20.11 -18.65 4.52
N ARG A 95 18.81 -18.80 4.47
CA ARG A 95 18.16 -20.02 4.01
C ARG A 95 17.42 -19.73 2.70
N ALA A 96 18.09 -20.00 1.59
CA ALA A 96 17.45 -20.03 0.29
C ALA A 96 16.90 -21.43 0.04
N ASN A 97 15.60 -21.54 -0.29
CA ASN A 97 14.96 -22.78 -0.76
C ASN A 97 15.03 -23.96 0.23
N ASP A 98 14.83 -23.70 1.50
CA ASP A 98 14.76 -24.76 2.51
C ASP A 98 13.31 -25.23 2.70
N ASP A 99 13.10 -26.54 2.73
CA ASP A 99 11.78 -27.14 3.01
C ASP A 99 11.30 -26.84 4.44
N THR A 100 12.17 -26.29 5.30
CA THR A 100 11.85 -25.80 6.64
C THR A 100 11.32 -24.37 6.65
N TYR A 101 10.99 -23.82 5.51
CA TYR A 101 10.44 -22.47 5.36
C TYR A 101 9.29 -22.15 6.34
N TRP A 102 8.47 -23.13 6.67
CA TRP A 102 7.39 -23.01 7.66
C TRP A 102 7.90 -22.84 9.10
N GLU A 103 9.05 -23.40 9.44
CA GLU A 103 9.68 -23.19 10.75
C GLU A 103 10.17 -21.75 10.93
N LEU A 104 10.43 -21.04 9.83
CA LEU A 104 10.71 -19.62 9.86
C LEU A 104 9.45 -18.79 10.17
N PHE A 105 8.26 -19.35 9.96
CA PHE A 105 6.98 -18.75 10.33
C PHE A 105 6.54 -19.02 11.77
N ASP A 106 7.09 -19.99 12.45
CA ASP A 106 6.98 -20.07 13.91
C ASP A 106 7.56 -18.82 14.59
N PHE A 107 8.37 -18.09 13.86
CA PHE A 107 8.90 -16.79 14.26
C PHE A 107 8.01 -15.61 13.85
N VAL A 108 7.22 -15.76 12.83
CA VAL A 108 6.12 -14.84 12.50
C VAL A 108 4.97 -15.24 13.41
N PRO A 109 4.56 -14.38 14.34
CA PRO A 109 3.45 -14.71 15.24
C PRO A 109 2.22 -15.14 14.43
N PRO A 110 1.32 -15.96 14.98
CA PRO A 110 0.05 -16.30 14.33
C PRO A 110 -0.72 -15.08 13.80
N GLU A 111 -0.41 -13.92 14.34
CA GLU A 111 -0.91 -12.60 13.90
C GLU A 111 -0.46 -12.19 12.48
N PHE A 112 0.46 -12.89 11.85
CA PHE A 112 0.73 -12.71 10.41
C PHE A 112 -0.53 -13.00 9.57
N SER A 113 -1.34 -13.94 10.02
CA SER A 113 -2.65 -14.19 9.41
C SER A 113 -3.56 -12.97 9.40
N ILE A 114 -3.41 -12.08 10.38
CA ILE A 114 -4.25 -10.89 10.58
C ILE A 114 -4.03 -9.84 9.48
N THR A 115 -2.82 -9.71 8.96
CA THR A 115 -2.53 -8.73 7.90
C THR A 115 -2.97 -9.20 6.54
N PHE A 116 -2.78 -10.48 6.26
CA PHE A 116 -3.41 -11.10 5.10
C PHE A 116 -4.93 -11.03 5.21
N ASP A 117 -5.47 -11.06 6.40
CA ASP A 117 -6.88 -10.90 6.65
C ASP A 117 -7.38 -9.52 6.25
N ILE A 118 -6.69 -8.42 6.63
CA ILE A 118 -7.02 -7.08 6.15
C ILE A 118 -6.94 -7.01 4.63
N TRP A 119 -5.86 -7.47 4.05
CA TRP A 119 -5.67 -7.49 2.60
C TRP A 119 -6.75 -8.28 1.90
N TRP A 120 -7.09 -9.45 2.45
CA TRP A 120 -8.15 -10.30 1.94
C TRP A 120 -9.50 -9.58 1.98
N GLN A 121 -9.82 -8.94 3.09
CA GLN A 121 -11.08 -8.22 3.25
C GLN A 121 -11.18 -7.02 2.30
N LEU A 122 -10.13 -6.21 2.21
CA LEU A 122 -10.09 -5.05 1.31
C LEU A 122 -10.19 -5.42 -0.17
N ARG A 123 -9.66 -6.58 -0.56
CA ARG A 123 -9.69 -7.06 -1.94
C ARG A 123 -11.03 -7.59 -2.43
N GLN A 124 -11.98 -7.86 -1.54
CA GLN A 124 -13.26 -8.47 -1.94
C GLN A 124 -14.18 -7.52 -2.72
N ARG A 125 -13.83 -6.25 -2.81
CA ARG A 125 -14.49 -5.26 -3.68
C ARG A 125 -16.02 -5.26 -3.58
N GLY A 126 -16.57 -5.26 -2.36
CA GLY A 126 -18.02 -5.21 -2.13
C GLY A 126 -18.72 -4.07 -2.87
N TRP A 127 -18.04 -2.94 -3.07
CA TRP A 127 -18.51 -1.82 -3.86
C TRP A 127 -18.83 -2.19 -5.33
N GLN A 128 -18.05 -3.11 -5.92
CA GLN A 128 -18.26 -3.55 -7.30
C GLN A 128 -19.57 -4.33 -7.44
N ILE A 129 -19.88 -5.18 -6.46
CA ILE A 129 -21.15 -5.90 -6.40
C ILE A 129 -22.31 -4.91 -6.40
N ALA A 130 -22.22 -3.86 -5.57
CA ALA A 130 -23.26 -2.85 -5.48
C ALA A 130 -23.42 -2.03 -6.76
N ALA A 131 -22.31 -1.63 -7.37
CA ALA A 131 -22.30 -0.86 -8.61
C ALA A 131 -22.85 -1.65 -9.80
N GLU A 132 -22.39 -2.88 -10.00
CA GLU A 132 -22.84 -3.74 -11.10
C GLU A 132 -24.31 -4.18 -10.95
N GLY A 133 -24.79 -4.31 -9.72
CA GLY A 133 -26.17 -4.70 -9.44
C GLY A 133 -27.15 -3.53 -9.29
N ASN A 134 -26.73 -2.31 -9.57
CA ASN A 134 -27.55 -1.08 -9.47
C ASN A 134 -28.20 -0.92 -8.07
N ALA A 135 -27.44 -1.20 -7.02
CA ALA A 135 -27.92 -1.06 -5.64
C ALA A 135 -28.18 0.43 -5.31
N ALA A 136 -29.27 0.72 -4.62
CA ALA A 136 -29.57 2.06 -4.14
C ALA A 136 -28.55 2.56 -3.10
N GLY A 137 -27.92 1.63 -2.39
CA GLY A 137 -26.83 1.87 -1.46
C GLY A 137 -26.17 0.56 -1.04
N HIS A 138 -25.01 0.65 -0.39
CA HIS A 138 -24.35 -0.55 0.10
C HIS A 138 -23.73 -0.39 1.50
N VAL A 139 -23.69 -1.50 2.22
CA VAL A 139 -23.06 -1.60 3.53
C VAL A 139 -22.06 -2.75 3.48
N ILE A 140 -20.76 -2.43 3.60
CA ILE A 140 -19.74 -3.45 3.69
C ILE A 140 -19.46 -3.73 5.16
N VAL A 141 -19.53 -4.98 5.58
CA VAL A 141 -19.24 -5.39 6.94
C VAL A 141 -17.91 -6.13 6.96
N TYR A 142 -16.88 -5.52 7.54
CA TYR A 142 -15.59 -6.16 7.73
C TYR A 142 -15.60 -7.06 8.97
N ASP A 143 -14.96 -8.22 8.85
CA ASP A 143 -14.75 -9.13 9.99
C ASP A 143 -13.57 -8.65 10.87
N MET A 144 -13.67 -7.42 11.35
CA MET A 144 -12.68 -6.75 12.20
C MET A 144 -13.38 -5.91 13.27
N ALA A 145 -12.68 -5.70 14.41
CA ALA A 145 -13.15 -4.81 15.46
C ALA A 145 -13.27 -3.36 14.98
N PHE A 146 -14.11 -2.58 15.67
CA PHE A 146 -14.34 -1.18 15.32
C PHE A 146 -13.05 -0.36 15.27
N GLU A 147 -12.20 -0.44 16.29
CA GLU A 147 -10.93 0.30 16.37
C GLU A 147 -9.97 -0.01 15.19
N ARG A 148 -10.14 -1.17 14.57
CA ARG A 148 -9.36 -1.58 13.41
C ARG A 148 -10.01 -1.18 12.09
N THR A 149 -11.33 -1.08 12.09
CA THR A 149 -12.13 -0.70 10.92
C THR A 149 -12.27 0.82 10.79
N GLU A 150 -12.22 1.55 11.91
CA GLU A 150 -12.40 3.00 11.94
C GLU A 150 -11.34 3.71 11.10
N GLY A 151 -11.82 4.48 10.12
CA GLY A 151 -10.94 5.23 9.22
C GLY A 151 -10.18 4.36 8.21
N LEU A 152 -10.51 3.06 8.10
CA LEU A 152 -9.88 2.16 7.15
C LEU A 152 -10.27 2.53 5.72
N TYR A 153 -9.29 2.74 4.87
CA TYR A 153 -9.52 3.03 3.47
C TYR A 153 -9.33 1.80 2.60
N THR A 154 -10.07 1.75 1.50
CA THR A 154 -10.04 0.62 0.59
C THR A 154 -8.78 0.65 -0.27
N PHE A 155 -7.99 -0.42 -0.24
CA PHE A 155 -6.87 -0.58 -1.16
C PHE A 155 -7.36 -0.68 -2.61
N GLY A 156 -6.74 0.13 -3.47
CA GLY A 156 -7.23 0.28 -4.84
C GLY A 156 -8.57 0.99 -4.81
N VAL A 157 -8.53 2.30 -4.54
CA VAL A 157 -9.71 3.16 -4.50
C VAL A 157 -10.61 2.85 -5.69
N PRO A 158 -11.91 2.58 -5.47
CA PRO A 158 -12.82 2.26 -6.56
C PRO A 158 -12.92 3.43 -7.54
N PRO A 159 -13.21 3.19 -8.82
CA PRO A 159 -13.66 4.25 -9.70
C PRO A 159 -14.94 4.87 -9.14
N LEU A 160 -15.25 6.10 -9.53
CA LEU A 160 -16.51 6.74 -9.18
C LEU A 160 -17.68 5.84 -9.59
N HIS A 161 -18.63 5.62 -8.67
CA HIS A 161 -19.83 4.82 -8.91
C HIS A 161 -21.03 5.40 -8.18
N GLU A 162 -22.24 5.10 -8.64
CA GLU A 162 -23.46 5.79 -8.18
C GLU A 162 -24.00 5.30 -6.83
N SER A 163 -23.68 4.09 -6.39
CA SER A 163 -24.21 3.51 -5.15
C SER A 163 -23.49 4.08 -3.91
N PRO A 164 -24.11 4.92 -3.06
CA PRO A 164 -23.50 5.40 -1.84
C PRO A 164 -23.28 4.26 -0.85
N GLY A 165 -22.19 4.33 -0.09
CA GLY A 165 -21.84 3.22 0.81
C GLY A 165 -21.19 3.63 2.11
N VAL A 166 -21.36 2.75 3.11
CA VAL A 166 -20.71 2.84 4.41
C VAL A 166 -20.07 1.51 4.80
N ILE A 167 -19.11 1.58 5.71
CA ILE A 167 -18.35 0.45 6.21
C ILE A 167 -18.66 0.27 7.70
N LEU A 168 -18.93 -0.95 8.10
CA LEU A 168 -19.20 -1.35 9.48
C LEU A 168 -18.13 -2.32 9.97
N SER A 169 -17.92 -2.32 11.28
CA SER A 169 -17.17 -3.36 11.98
C SER A 169 -17.97 -4.66 12.11
N ARG A 170 -17.31 -5.72 12.54
CA ARG A 170 -17.93 -7.01 12.85
C ARG A 170 -19.09 -6.88 13.84
N GLU A 171 -18.86 -6.18 14.94
CA GLU A 171 -19.83 -6.02 16.00
C GLU A 171 -21.02 -5.13 15.60
N ASP A 172 -20.74 -4.00 14.91
CA ASP A 172 -21.79 -3.07 14.49
C ASP A 172 -22.60 -3.60 13.30
N GLY A 173 -21.99 -4.43 12.46
CA GLY A 173 -22.63 -5.05 11.32
C GLY A 173 -23.48 -6.29 11.66
N ALA A 174 -23.26 -6.92 12.81
CA ALA A 174 -23.92 -8.18 13.13
C ALA A 174 -25.45 -8.09 13.08
N GLN A 175 -26.05 -7.06 13.71
CA GLN A 175 -27.51 -6.88 13.69
C GLN A 175 -28.00 -6.43 12.30
N VAL A 176 -27.23 -5.62 11.60
CA VAL A 176 -27.58 -5.16 10.24
C VAL A 176 -27.67 -6.34 9.25
N ILE A 177 -26.79 -7.33 9.39
CA ILE A 177 -26.86 -8.58 8.62
C ILE A 177 -28.17 -9.32 8.88
N GLU A 178 -28.58 -9.46 10.14
CA GLU A 178 -29.85 -10.13 10.48
C GLU A 178 -31.08 -9.34 9.98
N ASP A 179 -31.03 -8.01 10.07
CA ASP A 179 -32.07 -7.15 9.53
C ASP A 179 -32.17 -7.26 8.00
N ALA A 180 -31.03 -7.35 7.31
CA ALA A 180 -30.99 -7.56 5.86
C ALA A 180 -31.52 -8.94 5.43
N LYS A 181 -31.22 -10.01 6.18
CA LYS A 181 -31.79 -11.34 5.97
C LYS A 181 -33.30 -11.35 6.14
N ALA A 182 -33.80 -10.50 7.02
CA ALA A 182 -35.24 -10.35 7.26
C ALA A 182 -35.96 -9.38 6.29
N GLY A 183 -35.22 -8.75 5.35
CA GLY A 183 -35.75 -7.80 4.38
C GLY A 183 -36.27 -6.52 5.02
N LYS A 184 -35.71 -6.09 6.15
CA LYS A 184 -36.05 -4.83 6.81
C LYS A 184 -35.54 -3.62 6.01
N THR A 185 -36.01 -2.43 6.35
CA THR A 185 -35.57 -1.22 5.69
C THR A 185 -34.42 -0.54 6.42
N ALA A 186 -33.55 0.13 5.67
CA ALA A 186 -32.56 1.03 6.23
C ALA A 186 -32.60 2.40 5.56
N THR A 187 -32.08 3.41 6.25
CA THR A 187 -31.77 4.71 5.71
C THR A 187 -30.27 4.94 5.76
N LEU A 188 -29.65 5.08 4.60
CA LEU A 188 -28.22 5.36 4.43
C LEU A 188 -28.04 6.81 3.99
N THR A 189 -27.21 7.55 4.71
CA THR A 189 -26.80 8.91 4.31
C THR A 189 -25.32 8.91 4.00
N LEU A 190 -24.94 9.49 2.87
CA LEU A 190 -23.56 9.81 2.54
C LEU A 190 -23.54 11.12 1.77
N GLN A 191 -22.88 12.11 2.35
CA GLN A 191 -22.68 13.42 1.76
C GLN A 191 -21.24 13.55 1.29
N ALA A 192 -21.06 13.82 0.01
CA ALA A 192 -19.76 14.09 -0.59
C ALA A 192 -19.89 15.14 -1.68
N THR A 193 -18.77 15.70 -2.09
CA THR A 193 -18.66 16.60 -3.23
C THR A 193 -17.75 16.00 -4.27
N LEU A 194 -18.01 16.34 -5.53
CA LEU A 194 -17.14 16.02 -6.65
C LEU A 194 -16.69 17.34 -7.28
N GLU A 195 -15.40 17.62 -7.24
CA GLU A 195 -14.84 18.89 -7.69
C GLU A 195 -13.61 18.63 -8.57
N GLU A 196 -13.49 19.39 -9.67
CA GLU A 196 -12.23 19.39 -10.42
C GLU A 196 -11.10 19.91 -9.53
N SER A 197 -10.01 19.17 -9.47
CA SER A 197 -8.84 19.46 -8.67
C SER A 197 -7.56 19.17 -9.45
N GLU A 198 -6.43 19.65 -8.97
CA GLU A 198 -5.12 19.41 -9.56
C GLU A 198 -4.29 18.50 -8.67
N ALA A 199 -3.79 17.42 -9.25
CA ALA A 199 -2.77 16.55 -8.65
C ALA A 199 -1.42 16.77 -9.32
N TYR A 200 -0.32 16.40 -8.65
CA TYR A 200 1.01 16.57 -9.23
C TYR A 200 2.05 15.62 -8.69
N GLN A 201 3.01 15.30 -9.53
CA GLN A 201 4.27 14.67 -9.16
C GLN A 201 5.35 15.74 -8.95
N THR A 202 6.26 15.50 -8.04
CA THR A 202 7.39 16.37 -7.77
C THR A 202 8.69 15.67 -8.14
N ILE A 203 9.49 16.32 -8.99
CA ILE A 203 10.79 15.84 -9.44
C ILE A 203 11.88 16.80 -9.00
N SER A 204 12.92 16.29 -8.36
CA SER A 204 14.07 17.08 -7.91
C SER A 204 15.36 16.33 -8.14
N TYR A 205 16.46 17.06 -8.26
CA TYR A 205 17.77 16.49 -8.52
C TYR A 205 18.79 16.95 -7.48
N LEU A 206 19.62 16.02 -7.04
CA LEU A 206 20.92 16.32 -6.44
C LEU A 206 21.98 15.96 -7.47
N PRO A 207 22.54 16.96 -8.21
CA PRO A 207 23.42 16.72 -9.33
C PRO A 207 24.68 15.91 -8.99
N GLY A 208 24.98 14.90 -9.79
CA GLY A 208 26.25 14.20 -9.83
C GLY A 208 27.28 14.95 -10.70
N ARG A 209 28.50 14.40 -10.79
CA ARG A 209 29.61 15.03 -11.52
C ARG A 209 29.32 15.23 -13.00
N ASN A 210 28.52 14.36 -13.61
CA ASN A 210 28.21 14.41 -15.03
C ASN A 210 26.82 15.01 -15.31
N TYR A 211 26.17 15.63 -14.31
CA TYR A 211 24.84 16.16 -14.46
C TYR A 211 24.67 17.06 -15.68
N GLY A 212 23.66 16.75 -16.48
CA GLY A 212 23.32 17.50 -17.70
C GLY A 212 24.15 17.12 -18.93
N THR A 213 25.01 16.11 -18.83
CA THR A 213 25.74 15.56 -19.97
C THR A 213 25.13 14.23 -20.45
N PRO A 214 25.56 13.69 -21.61
CA PRO A 214 25.13 12.36 -22.04
C PRO A 214 25.52 11.22 -21.06
N GLU A 215 26.61 11.41 -20.30
CA GLU A 215 27.14 10.45 -19.33
C GLU A 215 26.53 10.59 -17.94
N ASP A 216 25.44 11.33 -17.80
CA ASP A 216 24.73 11.54 -16.53
C ASP A 216 23.93 10.29 -16.14
N GLU A 217 24.56 9.41 -15.40
CA GLU A 217 23.91 8.26 -14.75
C GLU A 217 23.10 8.71 -13.53
N GLN A 218 21.88 8.24 -13.39
CA GLN A 218 20.96 8.67 -12.33
C GLN A 218 20.43 7.51 -11.51
N ILE A 219 20.30 7.71 -10.20
CA ILE A 219 19.62 6.82 -9.26
C ILE A 219 18.26 7.45 -8.93
N LEU A 220 17.19 6.73 -9.19
CA LEU A 220 15.85 7.14 -8.84
C LEU A 220 15.57 6.87 -7.35
N LEU A 221 15.18 7.89 -6.62
CA LEU A 221 14.64 7.80 -5.27
C LEU A 221 13.15 8.08 -5.34
N ILE A 222 12.33 7.07 -5.06
CA ILE A 222 10.88 7.16 -5.23
C ILE A 222 10.11 6.84 -3.96
N ASN A 223 9.07 7.62 -3.71
CA ASN A 223 7.98 7.32 -2.78
C ASN A 223 6.67 7.90 -3.32
N HIS A 224 5.55 7.39 -2.80
CA HIS A 224 4.25 8.02 -3.03
C HIS A 224 3.92 9.07 -1.96
N THR A 225 2.90 9.89 -2.22
CA THR A 225 2.48 10.99 -1.35
C THR A 225 0.95 11.09 -1.25
N ASP A 226 0.26 10.02 -1.53
CA ASP A 226 -1.21 9.91 -1.53
C ASP A 226 -1.73 8.92 -0.47
N GLY A 227 -0.92 8.58 0.52
CA GLY A 227 -1.34 7.76 1.63
C GLY A 227 -2.08 8.55 2.71
N PRO A 228 -3.04 7.94 3.40
CA PRO A 228 -3.90 8.63 4.36
C PRO A 228 -3.31 8.71 5.77
N SER A 229 -2.15 8.15 6.02
CA SER A 229 -1.53 8.12 7.35
C SER A 229 -0.05 8.52 7.33
N ILE A 230 0.47 8.92 8.49
CA ILE A 230 1.87 9.33 8.61
C ILE A 230 2.85 8.19 8.31
N THR A 231 2.48 6.95 8.56
CA THR A 231 3.34 5.80 8.31
C THR A 231 3.30 5.37 6.85
N GLN A 232 2.21 5.66 6.16
CA GLN A 232 2.04 5.36 4.75
C GLN A 232 2.97 6.18 3.86
N ASP A 233 3.08 7.49 4.13
CA ASP A 233 3.78 8.45 3.24
C ASP A 233 5.19 8.80 3.70
N ASN A 234 5.63 8.33 4.86
CA ASN A 234 6.85 8.82 5.49
C ASN A 234 8.15 8.39 4.79
N GLY A 235 8.09 7.50 3.82
CA GLY A 235 9.24 7.13 3.00
C GLY A 235 9.90 8.34 2.34
N ALA A 236 9.12 9.38 1.99
CA ALA A 236 9.66 10.64 1.47
C ALA A 236 10.68 11.29 2.43
N LEU A 237 10.46 11.20 3.74
CA LEU A 237 11.42 11.67 4.74
C LEU A 237 12.71 10.84 4.76
N GLY A 238 12.60 9.52 4.56
CA GLY A 238 13.75 8.62 4.39
C GLY A 238 14.57 8.98 3.15
N LEU A 239 13.91 9.23 2.03
CA LEU A 239 14.58 9.68 0.79
C LEU A 239 15.26 11.03 0.97
N LEU A 240 14.64 11.97 1.69
CA LEU A 240 15.27 13.25 2.03
C LEU A 240 16.50 13.08 2.93
N ALA A 241 16.53 12.08 3.82
CA ALA A 241 17.71 11.77 4.62
C ALA A 241 18.87 11.31 3.71
N ILE A 242 18.60 10.46 2.72
CA ILE A 242 19.58 10.04 1.70
C ILE A 242 20.13 11.27 0.96
N VAL A 243 19.25 12.11 0.43
CA VAL A 243 19.65 13.33 -0.31
C VAL A 243 20.49 14.24 0.58
N LYS A 244 20.08 14.44 1.84
CA LYS A 244 20.83 15.26 2.79
C LYS A 244 22.23 14.72 3.04
N TYR A 245 22.37 13.40 3.23
CA TYR A 245 23.68 12.77 3.40
C TYR A 245 24.59 13.05 2.18
N PHE A 246 24.13 12.73 0.99
CA PHE A 246 24.91 12.92 -0.23
C PHE A 246 25.14 14.40 -0.61
N SER A 247 24.32 15.32 -0.11
CA SER A 247 24.51 16.76 -0.34
C SER A 247 25.77 17.31 0.34
N HIS A 248 26.31 16.64 1.36
CA HIS A 248 27.57 16.99 2.00
C HIS A 248 28.81 16.59 1.16
N ILE A 249 28.64 15.74 0.16
CA ILE A 249 29.69 15.36 -0.77
C ILE A 249 29.69 16.38 -1.90
N PRO A 250 30.82 17.03 -2.25
CA PRO A 250 30.91 17.92 -3.41
C PRO A 250 30.43 17.26 -4.69
N GLN A 251 29.82 18.02 -5.59
CA GLN A 251 29.22 17.50 -6.83
C GLN A 251 30.21 16.68 -7.66
N GLU A 252 31.45 17.15 -7.78
CA GLU A 252 32.54 16.51 -8.53
C GLU A 252 32.94 15.13 -7.98
N HIS A 253 32.56 14.84 -6.73
CA HIS A 253 32.83 13.58 -6.06
C HIS A 253 31.61 12.69 -5.97
N ARG A 254 30.44 13.11 -6.46
CA ARG A 254 29.25 12.28 -6.61
C ARG A 254 29.23 11.62 -7.99
N PRO A 255 29.50 10.32 -8.12
CA PRO A 255 29.56 9.67 -9.44
C PRO A 255 28.24 9.77 -10.21
N ARG A 256 27.09 9.67 -9.51
CA ARG A 256 25.75 9.63 -10.08
C ARG A 256 24.87 10.74 -9.51
N THR A 257 23.88 11.16 -10.28
CA THR A 257 22.83 12.08 -9.86
C THR A 257 21.79 11.32 -9.03
N LEU A 258 21.27 11.90 -7.94
CA LEU A 258 20.07 11.42 -7.30
C LEU A 258 18.86 12.17 -7.86
N THR A 259 17.91 11.43 -8.41
CA THR A 259 16.62 11.93 -8.91
C THR A 259 15.53 11.56 -7.92
N VAL A 260 15.00 12.54 -7.21
CA VAL A 260 13.89 12.33 -6.28
C VAL A 260 12.59 12.49 -7.03
N PHE A 261 11.76 11.47 -6.96
CA PHE A 261 10.45 11.41 -7.60
C PHE A 261 9.38 11.08 -6.56
N LEU A 262 8.53 12.05 -6.26
CA LEU A 262 7.40 11.88 -5.36
C LEU A 262 6.13 11.79 -6.20
N ASP A 263 5.51 10.61 -6.15
CA ASP A 263 4.32 10.26 -6.93
C ASP A 263 3.07 10.25 -6.05
N ASN A 264 1.96 10.76 -6.52
CA ASN A 264 0.68 10.73 -5.82
C ASN A 264 -0.35 9.83 -6.52
N ARG A 265 0.11 8.73 -7.13
CA ARG A 265 -0.74 7.79 -7.88
C ARG A 265 -0.58 6.34 -7.42
N HIS A 266 -0.27 6.13 -6.15
CA HIS A 266 -0.12 4.78 -5.62
C HIS A 266 -1.49 4.08 -5.46
N TYR A 267 -2.45 4.81 -4.90
CA TYR A 267 -3.81 4.32 -4.68
C TYR A 267 -4.71 4.48 -5.90
N TYR A 268 -4.32 5.32 -6.81
CA TYR A 268 -5.07 5.65 -8.02
C TYR A 268 -4.33 5.34 -9.32
N PRO A 269 -3.83 4.11 -9.50
CA PRO A 269 -3.12 3.78 -10.74
C PRO A 269 -4.04 3.78 -11.97
N GLY A 270 -5.36 3.68 -11.78
CA GLY A 270 -6.37 3.57 -12.83
C GLY A 270 -7.32 4.75 -12.94
N MET A 271 -7.02 5.90 -12.32
CA MET A 271 -7.84 7.08 -12.58
C MET A 271 -7.78 7.46 -14.05
N GLU A 272 -8.87 7.15 -14.76
CA GLU A 272 -9.32 7.67 -16.05
C GLU A 272 -8.19 8.18 -16.97
N GLY A 273 -7.37 7.27 -17.53
CA GLY A 273 -6.25 7.67 -18.38
C GLY A 273 -5.11 8.41 -17.66
N ALA A 274 -5.24 8.71 -16.36
CA ALA A 274 -4.17 9.26 -15.55
C ALA A 274 -3.07 8.24 -15.28
N ALA A 275 -3.28 7.01 -15.69
CA ALA A 275 -2.44 5.90 -15.34
C ALA A 275 -1.00 6.09 -15.81
N THR A 276 -0.76 6.13 -17.09
CA THR A 276 0.62 6.15 -17.60
C THR A 276 0.97 7.41 -18.36
N ASP A 277 0.06 7.91 -19.15
CA ASP A 277 0.29 9.04 -20.05
C ASP A 277 0.54 10.38 -19.34
N VAL A 278 0.02 10.57 -18.13
CA VAL A 278 0.28 11.77 -17.31
C VAL A 278 1.54 11.66 -16.46
N SER A 279 2.14 10.47 -16.31
CA SER A 279 3.38 10.32 -15.56
C SER A 279 4.50 11.15 -16.19
N TRP A 280 5.27 11.86 -15.34
CA TRP A 280 6.43 12.61 -15.80
C TRP A 280 7.41 11.73 -16.57
N LEU A 281 7.70 10.52 -16.09
CA LEU A 281 8.61 9.59 -16.76
C LEU A 281 8.09 9.15 -18.14
N ASN A 282 6.80 8.93 -18.30
CA ASN A 282 6.23 8.59 -19.62
C ASN A 282 6.30 9.77 -20.60
N ARG A 283 6.20 11.00 -20.08
CA ARG A 283 6.37 12.23 -20.89
C ARG A 283 7.82 12.57 -21.17
N HIS A 284 8.76 11.93 -20.43
CA HIS A 284 10.20 12.16 -20.51
C HIS A 284 10.97 10.84 -20.59
N PRO A 285 10.80 10.06 -21.69
CA PRO A 285 11.47 8.77 -21.84
C PRO A 285 13.01 8.90 -21.81
N GLU A 286 13.56 10.04 -22.22
CA GLU A 286 14.98 10.37 -22.11
C GLU A 286 15.50 10.39 -20.67
N ALA A 287 14.61 10.60 -19.68
CA ALA A 287 14.98 10.50 -18.28
C ALA A 287 15.11 9.04 -17.83
N ILE A 288 14.28 8.16 -18.38
CA ILE A 288 14.34 6.71 -18.07
C ILE A 288 15.67 6.13 -18.55
N GLU A 289 16.15 6.53 -19.74
CA GLU A 289 17.40 6.05 -20.31
C GLU A 289 18.64 6.38 -19.45
N LYS A 290 18.53 7.37 -18.57
CA LYS A 290 19.58 7.75 -17.63
C LYS A 290 19.54 7.00 -16.29
N LEU A 291 18.45 6.30 -16.00
CA LEU A 291 18.27 5.60 -14.74
C LEU A 291 19.11 4.31 -14.73
N VAL A 292 20.05 4.24 -13.81
CA VAL A 292 20.95 3.09 -13.61
C VAL A 292 20.77 2.42 -12.26
N GLY A 293 19.86 2.90 -11.45
CA GLY A 293 19.50 2.32 -10.15
C GLY A 293 18.24 2.96 -9.57
N MET A 294 17.62 2.25 -8.63
CA MET A 294 16.41 2.73 -7.96
C MET A 294 16.42 2.40 -6.47
N ILE A 295 15.95 3.34 -5.66
CA ILE A 295 15.59 3.14 -4.26
C ILE A 295 14.17 3.62 -4.06
N GLN A 296 13.41 2.76 -3.44
CA GLN A 296 12.05 3.01 -3.01
C GLN A 296 11.96 2.82 -1.49
N ALA A 297 11.22 3.69 -0.81
CA ALA A 297 10.99 3.56 0.61
C ALA A 297 9.57 4.00 0.97
N GLU A 298 8.91 3.23 1.84
CA GLU A 298 7.65 3.59 2.49
C GLU A 298 7.51 2.83 3.81
N HIS A 299 6.49 3.11 4.62
CA HIS A 299 6.18 2.43 5.89
C HIS A 299 7.36 2.39 6.87
N MET A 300 8.05 3.52 7.04
CA MET A 300 9.25 3.56 7.88
C MET A 300 8.89 3.90 9.34
N GLY A 301 9.48 3.15 10.27
CA GLY A 301 9.36 3.42 11.71
C GLY A 301 8.06 2.96 12.35
N GLU A 302 7.27 2.13 11.69
CA GLU A 302 6.00 1.65 12.22
C GLU A 302 6.18 0.58 13.28
N MET A 303 5.34 0.66 14.32
CA MET A 303 5.25 -0.34 15.37
C MET A 303 4.10 -1.30 15.08
N ASP A 304 4.25 -2.54 15.53
CA ASP A 304 3.27 -3.59 15.33
C ASP A 304 2.12 -3.50 16.35
N TYR A 305 0.89 -3.68 15.85
CA TYR A 305 -0.35 -3.67 16.62
C TYR A 305 -1.22 -4.87 16.24
N ARG A 306 -2.01 -5.37 17.20
CA ARG A 306 -2.92 -6.48 16.96
C ARG A 306 -4.29 -6.25 17.58
N GLU A 307 -5.28 -6.95 17.04
CA GLU A 307 -6.61 -7.00 17.65
C GLU A 307 -6.62 -8.03 18.80
N VAL A 308 -6.98 -7.57 19.99
CA VAL A 308 -7.15 -8.41 21.19
C VAL A 308 -8.49 -8.08 21.82
N ASN A 309 -9.39 -9.05 21.89
CA ASN A 309 -10.72 -8.87 22.48
C ASN A 309 -11.48 -7.64 21.95
N GLY A 310 -11.41 -7.40 20.65
CA GLY A 310 -12.11 -6.29 19.99
C GLY A 310 -11.44 -4.91 20.17
N LYS A 311 -10.18 -4.86 20.65
CA LYS A 311 -9.38 -3.66 20.77
C LYS A 311 -8.07 -3.79 20.03
N VAL A 312 -7.50 -2.67 19.64
CA VAL A 312 -6.17 -2.60 19.03
C VAL A 312 -5.12 -2.34 20.10
N GLU A 313 -4.24 -3.31 20.31
CA GLU A 313 -3.19 -3.24 21.33
C GLU A 313 -1.78 -3.27 20.69
N PRO A 314 -0.80 -2.49 21.24
CA PRO A 314 0.57 -2.54 20.75
C PRO A 314 1.21 -3.90 21.10
N VAL A 315 1.93 -4.48 20.16
CA VAL A 315 2.71 -5.72 20.37
C VAL A 315 4.02 -5.42 21.12
N GLY A 316 4.49 -4.17 21.06
CA GLY A 316 5.76 -3.77 21.65
C GLY A 316 6.99 -4.07 20.78
N LEU A 317 6.76 -4.49 19.56
CA LEU A 317 7.79 -4.79 18.56
C LEU A 317 7.64 -3.85 17.36
N ALA A 318 8.71 -3.74 16.56
CA ALA A 318 8.63 -3.11 15.25
C ALA A 318 7.68 -3.91 14.34
N GLU A 319 7.01 -3.23 13.42
CA GLU A 319 6.33 -3.89 12.31
C GLU A 319 7.33 -4.79 11.56
N GLN A 320 6.85 -5.92 11.05
CA GLN A 320 7.64 -6.72 10.17
C GLN A 320 7.76 -6.03 8.81
N SER A 321 9.00 -5.78 8.40
CA SER A 321 9.32 -5.05 7.18
C SER A 321 9.95 -5.95 6.14
N TYR A 322 9.83 -5.53 4.89
CA TYR A 322 10.50 -6.17 3.77
C TYR A 322 11.52 -5.21 3.16
N LEU A 323 12.72 -5.74 2.94
CA LEU A 323 13.76 -5.08 2.17
C LEU A 323 13.94 -5.86 0.86
N TRP A 324 13.31 -5.39 -0.19
CA TRP A 324 13.45 -5.97 -1.53
C TRP A 324 14.81 -5.65 -2.11
N SER A 325 15.45 -6.65 -2.67
CA SER A 325 16.69 -6.52 -3.45
C SER A 325 16.49 -7.15 -4.82
N ARG A 326 17.09 -6.58 -5.84
CA ARG A 326 17.20 -7.23 -7.14
C ARG A 326 18.11 -8.46 -7.04
N ASN A 327 17.93 -9.43 -7.95
CA ASN A 327 18.68 -10.68 -7.98
C ASN A 327 20.14 -10.47 -8.41
N ASN A 328 20.96 -10.07 -7.46
CA ASN A 328 22.42 -10.00 -7.59
C ASN A 328 23.04 -10.18 -6.20
N GLN A 329 24.02 -11.05 -6.08
CA GLN A 329 24.56 -11.42 -4.76
C GLN A 329 25.22 -10.23 -4.05
N VAL A 330 25.86 -9.30 -4.78
CA VAL A 330 26.45 -8.09 -4.18
C VAL A 330 25.36 -7.20 -3.56
N LEU A 331 24.23 -7.05 -4.24
CA LEU A 331 23.10 -6.27 -3.73
C LEU A 331 22.47 -6.93 -2.50
N ILE A 332 22.30 -8.25 -2.54
CA ILE A 332 21.71 -9.04 -1.46
C ILE A 332 22.58 -8.97 -0.21
N ASP A 333 23.90 -9.24 -0.35
CA ASP A 333 24.84 -9.18 0.77
C ASP A 333 24.88 -7.77 1.39
N ALA A 334 24.87 -6.74 0.56
CA ALA A 334 24.83 -5.35 1.03
C ALA A 334 23.55 -5.06 1.83
N ALA A 335 22.39 -5.55 1.38
CA ALA A 335 21.11 -5.39 2.08
C ALA A 335 21.14 -6.05 3.48
N VAL A 336 21.61 -7.29 3.55
CA VAL A 336 21.75 -8.05 4.80
C VAL A 336 22.74 -7.36 5.75
N ASP A 337 23.91 -6.98 5.25
CA ASP A 337 24.96 -6.36 6.04
C ASP A 337 24.55 -4.98 6.58
N ALA A 338 23.89 -4.18 5.77
CA ALA A 338 23.42 -2.87 6.19
C ALA A 338 22.32 -2.98 7.25
N ALA A 339 21.34 -3.88 7.06
CA ALA A 339 20.28 -4.11 8.04
C ALA A 339 20.87 -4.55 9.39
N LYS A 340 21.84 -5.51 9.38
CA LYS A 340 22.55 -5.94 10.59
C LYS A 340 23.32 -4.80 11.27
N ARG A 341 24.06 -4.04 10.48
CA ARG A 341 24.91 -2.94 10.98
C ARG A 341 24.13 -1.89 11.74
N TYR A 342 22.94 -1.56 11.25
CA TYR A 342 22.10 -0.54 11.88
C TYR A 342 21.05 -1.11 12.83
N GLY A 343 21.08 -2.41 13.12
CA GLY A 343 20.17 -3.05 14.08
C GLY A 343 18.71 -2.97 13.65
N TRP A 344 18.44 -3.11 12.36
CA TRP A 344 17.07 -3.19 11.88
C TRP A 344 16.53 -4.60 12.14
N GLU A 345 15.74 -4.72 13.17
CA GLU A 345 15.10 -5.97 13.58
C GLU A 345 13.81 -6.22 12.80
N ARG A 346 13.38 -7.47 12.73
CA ARG A 346 12.15 -7.92 12.07
C ARG A 346 12.07 -7.50 10.59
N VAL A 347 13.19 -7.56 9.89
CA VAL A 347 13.26 -7.33 8.45
C VAL A 347 13.51 -8.64 7.69
N GLN A 348 12.83 -8.79 6.56
CA GLN A 348 13.08 -9.86 5.60
C GLN A 348 13.72 -9.27 4.35
N VAL A 349 14.87 -9.80 3.95
CA VAL A 349 15.46 -9.46 2.65
C VAL A 349 14.82 -10.35 1.59
N ALA A 350 14.13 -9.73 0.66
CA ALA A 350 13.32 -10.37 -0.36
C ALA A 350 13.96 -10.25 -1.74
N VAL A 351 14.00 -11.35 -2.50
CA VAL A 351 14.53 -11.38 -3.87
C VAL A 351 13.48 -11.99 -4.80
N PRO A 352 12.56 -11.17 -5.32
CA PRO A 352 11.41 -11.66 -6.07
C PRO A 352 11.74 -12.45 -7.35
N GLU A 353 12.91 -12.20 -7.95
CA GLU A 353 13.37 -12.93 -9.14
C GLU A 353 13.81 -14.36 -8.85
N ARG A 354 14.18 -14.68 -7.61
CA ARG A 354 14.56 -16.04 -7.27
C ARG A 354 13.35 -16.94 -7.14
N PRO A 355 13.39 -18.17 -7.68
CA PRO A 355 12.29 -19.10 -7.52
C PRO A 355 12.07 -19.38 -6.02
N GLY A 356 10.81 -19.25 -5.58
CA GLY A 356 10.41 -19.65 -4.25
C GLY A 356 10.42 -21.15 -4.06
N ILE A 357 10.33 -21.60 -2.82
CA ILE A 357 10.33 -23.01 -2.42
C ILE A 357 9.26 -23.83 -3.16
N ASN A 358 8.14 -23.21 -3.49
CA ASN A 358 7.03 -23.85 -4.20
C ASN A 358 6.89 -23.42 -5.67
N GLY A 359 7.92 -22.87 -6.30
CA GLY A 359 7.91 -22.52 -7.73
C GLY A 359 6.96 -21.42 -8.14
N GLY A 360 6.23 -20.81 -7.19
CA GLY A 360 5.12 -19.92 -7.48
C GLY A 360 5.34 -18.44 -7.17
N LEU A 361 6.37 -18.09 -6.41
CA LEU A 361 6.48 -16.77 -5.79
C LEU A 361 7.41 -15.78 -6.45
N GLN A 362 7.72 -15.98 -7.66
CA GLN A 362 8.49 -15.04 -8.49
C GLN A 362 7.77 -13.70 -8.73
N GLN A 363 6.73 -13.33 -7.97
CA GLN A 363 5.77 -12.34 -8.48
C GLN A 363 5.45 -11.15 -7.59
N VAL A 364 5.97 -11.05 -6.40
CA VAL A 364 5.72 -9.84 -5.60
C VAL A 364 6.82 -8.82 -5.86
N TRP A 365 6.66 -8.11 -6.95
CA TRP A 365 7.44 -6.93 -7.24
C TRP A 365 6.89 -5.77 -6.44
N TRP A 366 7.79 -5.05 -5.82
CA TRP A 366 7.40 -3.84 -5.17
C TRP A 366 7.32 -2.70 -6.17
N GLY A 367 6.23 -1.98 -6.14
CA GLY A 367 6.03 -0.82 -6.97
C GLY A 367 5.31 0.27 -6.20
N VAL A 368 5.80 1.49 -6.31
CA VAL A 368 5.19 2.67 -5.73
C VAL A 368 4.71 3.59 -6.83
N GLY A 369 3.49 4.05 -6.71
CA GLY A 369 2.91 4.93 -7.70
C GLY A 369 2.86 4.28 -9.09
N SER A 370 3.39 4.98 -10.06
CA SER A 370 3.40 4.53 -11.46
C SER A 370 4.58 3.65 -11.85
N ILE A 371 5.48 3.33 -10.90
CA ILE A 371 6.75 2.68 -11.20
C ILE A 371 6.86 1.35 -10.48
N VAL A 372 7.50 0.39 -11.14
CA VAL A 372 7.81 -0.94 -10.62
C VAL A 372 9.27 -1.24 -10.90
N LEU A 373 9.93 -1.90 -9.96
CA LEU A 373 11.31 -2.31 -10.08
C LEU A 373 11.42 -3.79 -10.42
N GLY A 374 11.88 -4.11 -11.62
CA GLY A 374 12.10 -5.48 -12.08
C GLY A 374 10.84 -6.24 -12.54
N GLY A 375 10.99 -7.46 -13.03
CA GLY A 375 9.89 -8.31 -13.50
C GLY A 375 9.05 -7.73 -14.63
N CYS A 376 9.68 -6.99 -15.51
CA CYS A 376 9.02 -6.17 -16.55
C CYS A 376 8.13 -6.95 -17.52
N ASP A 377 8.34 -8.25 -17.65
CA ASP A 377 7.55 -9.17 -18.48
C ASP A 377 6.17 -9.54 -17.85
N ARG A 378 5.95 -9.18 -16.58
CA ARG A 378 4.79 -9.62 -15.78
C ARG A 378 3.93 -8.50 -15.24
N HIS A 379 4.33 -7.25 -15.48
CA HIS A 379 3.64 -6.10 -14.92
C HIS A 379 2.43 -5.67 -15.75
N PRO A 380 1.41 -5.11 -15.08
CA PRO A 380 0.31 -4.48 -15.77
C PRO A 380 0.81 -3.34 -16.67
N PRO A 381 0.26 -3.18 -17.87
CA PRO A 381 0.73 -2.21 -18.85
C PRO A 381 0.60 -0.75 -18.43
N HIS A 382 -0.09 -0.48 -17.30
CA HIS A 382 -0.27 0.87 -16.77
C HIS A 382 0.85 1.32 -15.82
N ARG A 383 1.88 0.49 -15.58
CA ARG A 383 3.05 0.87 -14.76
C ARG A 383 4.32 0.89 -15.59
N ILE A 384 5.18 1.83 -15.25
CA ILE A 384 6.52 1.91 -15.82
C ILE A 384 7.40 0.90 -15.09
N CYS A 385 7.94 -0.05 -15.82
CA CYS A 385 8.87 -1.01 -15.24
C CYS A 385 10.31 -0.59 -15.49
N LEU A 386 11.12 -0.58 -14.44
CA LEU A 386 12.55 -0.31 -14.50
C LEU A 386 13.33 -1.60 -14.24
N ASP A 387 14.13 -2.01 -15.21
CA ASP A 387 15.02 -3.17 -15.11
C ASP A 387 16.45 -2.73 -14.77
N VAL A 388 16.60 -2.18 -13.56
CA VAL A 388 17.86 -1.65 -13.05
C VAL A 388 18.20 -2.27 -11.69
N PRO A 389 19.47 -2.21 -11.21
CA PRO A 389 19.82 -2.51 -9.83
C PRO A 389 18.99 -1.69 -8.85
N GLY A 390 18.62 -2.26 -7.69
CA GLY A 390 17.88 -1.45 -6.74
C GLY A 390 17.34 -2.19 -5.55
N TYR A 391 16.72 -1.39 -4.68
CA TYR A 391 16.14 -1.81 -3.42
C TYR A 391 14.78 -1.17 -3.20
N GLY A 392 13.91 -1.88 -2.48
CA GLY A 392 12.64 -1.38 -2.02
C GLY A 392 12.44 -1.69 -0.54
N LEU A 393 11.84 -0.77 0.19
CA LEU A 393 11.43 -0.95 1.58
C LEU A 393 9.95 -0.76 1.70
N GLY A 394 9.28 -1.67 2.41
CA GLY A 394 7.88 -1.58 2.76
C GLY A 394 7.52 -2.46 3.94
N GLY A 395 6.37 -2.21 4.53
CA GLY A 395 5.78 -3.00 5.60
C GLY A 395 4.48 -3.64 5.16
N PHE A 396 3.99 -4.61 5.93
CA PHE A 396 2.76 -5.32 5.58
C PHE A 396 1.81 -5.55 6.74
N LEU A 397 2.28 -5.44 7.97
CA LEU A 397 1.53 -5.91 9.13
C LEU A 397 0.82 -4.78 9.87
N GLY A 398 1.14 -3.53 9.58
CA GLY A 398 0.77 -2.41 10.39
C GLY A 398 -0.68 -1.95 10.26
N MET A 399 -1.01 -1.02 11.13
CA MET A 399 -2.28 -0.28 11.12
C MET A 399 -2.25 0.94 10.19
N TYR A 400 -1.32 0.98 9.23
CA TYR A 400 -1.17 2.12 8.33
C TYR A 400 -2.33 2.30 7.34
N TRP A 401 -3.16 1.28 7.18
CA TRP A 401 -4.36 1.31 6.32
C TRP A 401 -5.50 2.17 6.89
N THR A 402 -5.32 2.81 8.03
CA THR A 402 -6.33 3.66 8.64
C THR A 402 -5.84 5.11 8.76
N THR A 403 -6.73 6.07 8.52
CA THR A 403 -6.50 7.49 8.77
C THR A 403 -6.22 7.80 10.25
N LYS A 404 -6.46 6.83 11.14
CA LYS A 404 -6.19 6.93 12.60
C LYS A 404 -4.75 6.56 12.96
N SER A 405 -3.92 6.09 12.03
CA SER A 405 -2.51 5.82 12.29
C SER A 405 -1.73 7.13 12.41
N GLY A 406 -1.49 7.54 13.63
CA GLY A 406 -0.82 8.78 13.97
C GLY A 406 0.64 8.58 14.41
N ILE A 407 1.26 9.68 14.82
CA ILE A 407 2.67 9.72 15.25
C ILE A 407 2.92 8.89 16.52
N ASP A 408 1.90 8.56 17.27
CA ASP A 408 1.95 7.70 18.47
C ASP A 408 2.31 6.24 18.13
N ARG A 409 2.09 5.84 16.88
CA ARG A 409 2.45 4.51 16.36
C ARG A 409 3.83 4.47 15.69
N TRP A 410 4.48 5.62 15.61
CA TRP A 410 5.76 5.77 14.92
C TRP A 410 6.94 5.73 15.91
N ASN A 411 7.97 4.98 15.57
CA ASN A 411 9.20 4.86 16.34
C ASN A 411 10.37 5.53 15.63
N LYS A 412 10.87 6.59 16.22
CA LYS A 412 11.95 7.40 15.66
C LYS A 412 13.28 6.63 15.49
N GLU A 413 13.61 5.75 16.44
CA GLU A 413 14.88 5.01 16.37
C GLU A 413 14.81 3.93 15.28
N LEU A 414 13.67 3.24 15.16
CA LEU A 414 13.44 2.32 14.05
C LEU A 414 13.52 3.04 12.70
N PHE A 415 12.85 4.19 12.56
CA PHE A 415 12.94 5.02 11.35
C PHE A 415 14.39 5.39 11.02
N LYS A 416 15.19 5.80 12.03
CA LYS A 416 16.61 6.11 11.83
C LYS A 416 17.40 4.90 11.33
N ASN A 417 17.19 3.74 11.92
CA ASN A 417 17.90 2.52 11.53
C ASN A 417 17.58 2.16 10.08
N GLN A 418 16.32 2.23 9.70
CA GLN A 418 15.87 2.02 8.32
C GLN A 418 16.45 3.09 7.36
N ALA A 419 16.42 4.37 7.74
CA ALA A 419 16.97 5.45 6.93
C ALA A 419 18.50 5.32 6.74
N HIS A 420 19.23 4.89 7.76
CA HIS A 420 20.67 4.60 7.65
C HIS A 420 20.91 3.42 6.71
N THR A 421 20.16 2.34 6.86
CA THR A 421 20.23 1.18 5.96
C THR A 421 20.03 1.62 4.51
N MET A 422 18.93 2.32 4.22
CA MET A 422 18.63 2.77 2.86
C MET A 422 19.67 3.77 2.33
N THR A 423 20.28 4.59 3.21
CA THR A 423 21.37 5.51 2.82
C THR A 423 22.65 4.76 2.43
N GLU A 424 23.00 3.69 3.17
CA GLU A 424 24.14 2.83 2.82
C GLU A 424 23.90 2.11 1.48
N LEU A 425 22.69 1.59 1.27
CA LEU A 425 22.31 0.95 0.02
C LEU A 425 22.31 1.92 -1.17
N ALA A 426 21.93 3.19 -0.95
CA ALA A 426 22.13 4.25 -1.92
C ALA A 426 23.62 4.47 -2.23
N GLY A 427 24.49 4.31 -1.23
CA GLY A 427 25.95 4.35 -1.40
C GLY A 427 26.46 3.23 -2.30
N VAL A 428 25.92 2.03 -2.18
CA VAL A 428 26.24 0.90 -3.09
C VAL A 428 25.89 1.28 -4.52
N LEU A 429 24.64 1.71 -4.75
CA LEU A 429 24.22 2.14 -6.10
C LEU A 429 24.99 3.36 -6.60
N MET A 430 25.45 4.25 -5.72
CA MET A 430 26.22 5.44 -6.07
C MET A 430 27.62 5.11 -6.59
N THR A 431 28.27 4.06 -6.06
CA THR A 431 29.71 3.83 -6.24
C THR A 431 30.07 2.53 -6.92
N ALA A 432 29.19 1.52 -6.91
CA ALA A 432 29.50 0.23 -7.53
C ALA A 432 29.62 0.32 -9.06
N ASP A 433 30.42 -0.59 -9.61
CA ASP A 433 30.43 -0.85 -11.05
C ASP A 433 29.07 -1.45 -11.43
N LEU A 434 28.40 -0.88 -12.43
CA LEU A 434 27.08 -1.31 -12.87
C LEU A 434 27.05 -2.76 -13.36
N GLU A 435 28.11 -3.22 -14.02
CA GLU A 435 28.20 -4.62 -14.46
C GLU A 435 28.28 -5.59 -13.26
N ALA A 436 28.94 -5.17 -12.17
CA ALA A 436 29.06 -6.00 -10.96
C ALA A 436 27.74 -6.12 -10.18
N ILE A 437 26.84 -5.16 -10.30
CA ILE A 437 25.53 -5.13 -9.62
C ILE A 437 24.34 -5.35 -10.56
N ARG A 438 24.59 -5.71 -11.80
CA ARG A 438 23.54 -5.98 -12.77
C ARG A 438 22.68 -7.15 -12.31
N PRO A 439 21.34 -7.02 -12.32
CA PRO A 439 20.44 -8.14 -11.98
C PRO A 439 20.58 -9.31 -12.94
N GLU A 440 20.53 -10.53 -12.39
CA GLU A 440 20.58 -11.80 -13.16
C GLU A 440 19.22 -12.19 -13.71
#